data_0b122e64b05a53bc8dc528ad340ab64a
#
_entry.id   0b122e64b05a53bc8dc528ad340ab64a
#
_cell.length_a   1.000
_cell.length_b   1.000
_cell.length_c   1.000
_cell.angle_alpha   90.00
_cell.angle_beta   90.00
_cell.angle_gamma   90.00
#
_symmetry.space_group_name_H-M   'P 1'
#
loop_
_entity.id
_entity.type
_entity.pdbx_description
1 polymer ?
#
loop_
_entity_poly.entity_id
_entity_poly.type
_entity_poly.pdbx_seq_one_letter_code
_entity_poly.pdbx_strand_id
1 'polypeptide(L)'
;MSQRIQHIIEDITEQYLENDGNIPWIIGFSGGKDSTVVLTLVWRALLAIRATLGNESLKRPVFVVNNDTLVENPIISDYIIEVLDCIKTAAVKQDLPITVQITTPKLEDSFWISFLGKGYPVPNNQFRWCTDRLKIKPTSQFILDKIDAMGEAIVLIGTRLSESATRAKSIRKHEIKGKRLTKHPLNPNTYTYAPIKELYLEEVWHILNSEASPWGFDNKKLFKIYADASADDYECPTMMTDKSQPSCGQSRFGCWVCTVVKEDKSMKALINNGNEWMAPLLDYRYEMVNGRNISEHRLETRRNGQAAVDAEGHNQGNYTFEYRCKMLKKLLELQRLLQRTKPHMELITNQELVAIQINWYRDGYFAPKVTDIFNEVYNRTMPFENMQYQERLLLENVCKDNPEDYHLINDLVSLQKSKTLLMNNNGLQGDIEKRLNNYINEKR
;
A
#
# COMPACT_ATOMS: atom_id res chain seq x y z
N MET A 1 -26.45 25.51 -2.50
CA MET A 1 -25.13 24.80 -2.43
C MET A 1 -24.28 25.33 -1.29
N SER A 2 -24.03 26.62 -1.18
CA SER A 2 -23.25 27.23 -0.08
C SER A 2 -23.78 26.88 1.32
N GLN A 3 -25.08 26.96 1.56
CA GLN A 3 -25.68 26.61 2.86
C GLN A 3 -25.50 25.15 3.26
N ARG A 4 -25.55 24.21 2.31
CA ARG A 4 -25.32 22.78 2.57
C ARG A 4 -23.88 22.49 2.95
N ILE A 5 -22.92 23.10 2.24
CA ILE A 5 -21.50 22.99 2.55
C ILE A 5 -21.21 23.58 3.94
N GLN A 6 -21.80 24.72 4.25
CA GLN A 6 -21.67 25.35 5.57
C GLN A 6 -22.22 24.46 6.68
N HIS A 7 -23.37 23.85 6.48
CA HIS A 7 -23.95 22.90 7.44
C HIS A 7 -23.04 21.67 7.66
N ILE A 8 -22.40 21.15 6.60
CA ILE A 8 -21.43 20.04 6.75
C ILE A 8 -20.20 20.49 7.56
N ILE A 9 -19.71 21.71 7.35
CA ILE A 9 -18.59 22.26 8.13
C ILE A 9 -18.99 22.41 9.61
N GLU A 10 -20.21 22.86 9.89
CA GLU A 10 -20.76 22.96 11.25
C GLU A 10 -20.87 21.58 11.91
N ASP A 11 -21.40 20.57 11.19
CA ASP A 11 -21.51 19.19 11.67
C ASP A 11 -20.12 18.58 11.98
N ILE A 12 -19.12 18.83 11.12
CA ILE A 12 -17.73 18.45 11.35
C ILE A 12 -17.17 19.17 12.59
N THR A 13 -17.45 20.46 12.74
CA THR A 13 -17.00 21.28 13.88
C THR A 13 -17.53 20.75 15.20
N GLU A 14 -18.85 20.48 15.26
CA GLU A 14 -19.47 19.89 16.43
C GLU A 14 -18.88 18.52 16.77
N GLN A 15 -18.72 17.63 15.76
CA GLN A 15 -18.14 16.31 15.98
C GLN A 15 -16.66 16.38 16.40
N TYR A 16 -15.90 17.38 15.94
CA TYR A 16 -14.52 17.58 16.35
C TYR A 16 -14.41 17.97 17.83
N LEU A 17 -15.31 18.79 18.32
CA LEU A 17 -15.33 19.30 19.70
C LEU A 17 -15.95 18.31 20.70
N GLU A 18 -16.64 17.26 20.23
CA GLU A 18 -17.19 16.24 21.15
C GLU A 18 -16.09 15.50 21.93
N ASN A 19 -16.44 15.01 23.13
CA ASN A 19 -15.55 14.20 24.00
C ASN A 19 -14.22 14.84 24.34
N ASP A 20 -14.18 16.15 24.60
CA ASP A 20 -12.99 16.92 24.98
C ASP A 20 -11.77 16.76 24.04
N GLY A 21 -12.00 16.29 22.81
CA GLY A 21 -10.96 16.16 21.81
C GLY A 21 -9.95 15.02 22.01
N ASN A 22 -10.23 14.03 22.86
CA ASN A 22 -9.27 12.96 23.20
C ASN A 22 -9.18 11.83 22.17
N ILE A 23 -10.23 11.63 21.36
CA ILE A 23 -10.27 10.53 20.37
C ILE A 23 -9.65 11.00 19.05
N PRO A 24 -8.57 10.37 18.55
CA PRO A 24 -7.92 10.81 17.31
C PRO A 24 -8.82 10.61 16.08
N TRP A 25 -8.67 11.51 15.12
CA TRP A 25 -9.25 11.38 13.79
C TRP A 25 -8.25 10.79 12.81
N ILE A 26 -8.71 9.82 12.02
CA ILE A 26 -7.93 9.18 10.97
C ILE A 26 -8.65 9.40 9.65
N ILE A 27 -8.15 10.28 8.80
CA ILE A 27 -8.70 10.58 7.48
C ILE A 27 -8.03 9.67 6.46
N GLY A 28 -8.77 8.73 5.85
CA GLY A 28 -8.28 7.95 4.73
C GLY A 28 -8.15 8.83 3.49
N PHE A 29 -6.93 9.12 3.11
CA PHE A 29 -6.62 10.00 1.99
C PHE A 29 -6.01 9.25 0.83
N SER A 30 -6.79 9.00 -0.21
CA SER A 30 -6.33 8.35 -1.45
C SER A 30 -5.84 9.33 -2.52
N GLY A 31 -5.93 10.64 -2.26
CA GLY A 31 -5.71 11.67 -3.28
C GLY A 31 -6.85 11.82 -4.29
N GLY A 32 -7.90 10.97 -4.21
CA GLY A 32 -9.07 11.09 -5.09
C GLY A 32 -10.03 12.21 -4.67
N LYS A 33 -10.97 12.57 -5.56
CA LYS A 33 -11.90 13.69 -5.39
C LYS A 33 -12.61 13.70 -4.04
N ASP A 34 -13.13 12.54 -3.61
CA ASP A 34 -13.96 12.44 -2.40
C ASP A 34 -13.12 12.58 -1.12
N SER A 35 -11.96 11.93 -1.04
CA SER A 35 -11.03 12.07 0.10
C SER A 35 -10.45 13.49 0.19
N THR A 36 -10.24 14.15 -0.95
CA THR A 36 -9.78 15.55 -1.01
C THR A 36 -10.85 16.49 -0.49
N VAL A 37 -12.14 16.26 -0.82
CA VAL A 37 -13.26 17.04 -0.28
C VAL A 37 -13.38 16.84 1.23
N VAL A 38 -13.31 15.60 1.75
CA VAL A 38 -13.35 15.35 3.19
C VAL A 38 -12.24 16.15 3.90
N LEU A 39 -11.00 16.06 3.43
CA LEU A 39 -9.90 16.80 4.03
C LEU A 39 -10.10 18.32 3.91
N THR A 40 -10.59 18.82 2.77
CA THR A 40 -10.90 20.26 2.58
C THR A 40 -11.91 20.76 3.61
N LEU A 41 -12.99 20.02 3.83
CA LEU A 41 -14.05 20.43 4.77
C LEU A 41 -13.57 20.32 6.22
N VAL A 42 -12.84 19.27 6.59
CA VAL A 42 -12.18 19.14 7.90
C VAL A 42 -11.22 20.30 8.13
N TRP A 43 -10.39 20.62 7.16
CA TRP A 43 -9.44 21.72 7.26
C TRP A 43 -10.13 23.06 7.53
N ARG A 44 -11.20 23.34 6.77
CA ARG A 44 -12.02 24.57 6.98
C ARG A 44 -12.66 24.60 8.36
N ALA A 45 -13.17 23.47 8.86
CA ALA A 45 -13.71 23.35 10.21
C ALA A 45 -12.65 23.66 11.26
N LEU A 46 -11.44 23.13 11.15
CA LEU A 46 -10.33 23.40 12.05
C LEU A 46 -9.94 24.88 12.03
N LEU A 47 -9.88 25.51 10.86
CA LEU A 47 -9.63 26.96 10.75
C LEU A 47 -10.72 27.78 11.41
N ALA A 48 -11.98 27.40 11.25
CA ALA A 48 -13.12 28.07 11.89
C ALA A 48 -13.09 27.93 13.42
N ILE A 49 -12.80 26.74 13.95
CA ILE A 49 -12.62 26.51 15.39
C ILE A 49 -11.52 27.41 15.93
N ARG A 50 -10.35 27.44 15.27
CA ARG A 50 -9.26 28.30 15.70
C ARG A 50 -9.60 29.77 15.70
N ALA A 51 -10.32 30.23 14.68
CA ALA A 51 -10.74 31.63 14.58
C ALA A 51 -11.74 32.05 15.66
N THR A 52 -12.62 31.14 16.09
CA THR A 52 -13.70 31.43 17.05
C THR A 52 -13.35 31.10 18.49
N LEU A 53 -12.63 29.99 18.74
CA LEU A 53 -12.39 29.45 20.07
C LEU A 53 -10.89 29.47 20.47
N GLY A 54 -10.01 29.89 19.57
CA GLY A 54 -8.57 29.88 19.82
C GLY A 54 -7.88 28.52 19.52
N ASN A 55 -6.56 28.57 19.50
CA ASN A 55 -5.72 27.41 19.13
C ASN A 55 -5.78 26.27 20.15
N GLU A 56 -5.95 26.60 21.42
CA GLU A 56 -6.10 25.64 22.54
C GLU A 56 -7.34 24.72 22.42
N SER A 57 -8.29 25.07 21.56
CA SER A 57 -9.45 24.21 21.26
C SER A 57 -9.14 23.11 20.25
N LEU A 58 -7.99 23.19 19.58
CA LEU A 58 -7.53 22.19 18.60
C LEU A 58 -6.75 21.04 19.27
N LYS A 59 -7.37 20.35 20.23
CA LYS A 59 -6.72 19.27 21.01
C LYS A 59 -6.69 17.94 20.31
N ARG A 60 -7.70 17.66 19.45
CA ARG A 60 -7.85 16.36 18.78
C ARG A 60 -6.80 16.19 17.67
N PRO A 61 -5.93 15.19 17.75
CA PRO A 61 -4.99 14.91 16.66
C PRO A 61 -5.73 14.37 15.42
N VAL A 62 -5.32 14.85 14.25
CA VAL A 62 -5.87 14.46 12.95
C VAL A 62 -4.76 13.82 12.12
N PHE A 63 -4.90 12.54 11.81
CA PHE A 63 -3.97 11.81 10.95
C PHE A 63 -4.52 11.72 9.54
N VAL A 64 -3.81 12.28 8.56
CA VAL A 64 -4.08 12.09 7.13
C VAL A 64 -3.29 10.88 6.67
N VAL A 65 -3.99 9.77 6.45
CA VAL A 65 -3.36 8.47 6.18
C VAL A 65 -3.53 8.13 4.71
N ASN A 66 -2.41 8.05 4.01
CA ASN A 66 -2.33 7.49 2.66
C ASN A 66 -1.75 6.08 2.73
N ASN A 67 -2.29 5.16 1.93
CA ASN A 67 -1.77 3.82 1.81
C ASN A 67 -1.09 3.66 0.44
N ASP A 68 0.23 3.56 0.46
CA ASP A 68 1.04 3.24 -0.72
C ASP A 68 1.17 1.72 -0.84
N THR A 69 0.69 1.16 -1.95
CA THR A 69 0.78 -0.27 -2.24
C THR A 69 2.13 -0.70 -2.81
N LEU A 70 3.03 0.24 -3.07
CA LEU A 70 4.33 0.10 -3.74
C LEU A 70 4.22 -0.33 -5.23
N VAL A 71 3.03 -0.42 -5.76
CA VAL A 71 2.72 -0.76 -7.17
C VAL A 71 1.60 0.13 -7.74
N GLU A 72 1.48 1.33 -7.20
CA GLU A 72 0.51 2.33 -7.69
C GLU A 72 0.86 2.78 -9.12
N ASN A 73 -0.12 3.33 -9.83
CA ASN A 73 0.13 3.98 -11.11
C ASN A 73 1.15 5.12 -10.91
N PRO A 74 2.28 5.16 -11.64
CA PRO A 74 3.35 6.11 -11.38
C PRO A 74 2.91 7.59 -11.41
N ILE A 75 2.03 7.98 -12.35
CA ILE A 75 1.51 9.36 -12.43
C ILE A 75 0.72 9.71 -11.18
N ILE A 76 -0.02 8.75 -10.66
CA ILE A 76 -0.83 8.93 -9.45
C ILE A 76 0.08 8.97 -8.23
N SER A 77 1.12 8.13 -8.18
CA SER A 77 2.09 8.13 -7.09
C SER A 77 2.80 9.48 -6.98
N ASP A 78 3.31 10.02 -8.10
CA ASP A 78 3.96 11.33 -8.15
C ASP A 78 3.01 12.44 -7.69
N TYR A 79 1.77 12.43 -8.17
CA TYR A 79 0.72 13.37 -7.74
C TYR A 79 0.44 13.29 -6.24
N ILE A 80 0.30 12.07 -5.69
CA ILE A 80 0.00 11.88 -4.25
C ILE A 80 1.16 12.39 -3.38
N ILE A 81 2.40 12.10 -3.74
CA ILE A 81 3.58 12.59 -3.02
C ILE A 81 3.58 14.11 -2.96
N GLU A 82 3.37 14.79 -4.10
CA GLU A 82 3.31 16.26 -4.17
C GLU A 82 2.19 16.83 -3.29
N VAL A 83 1.01 16.22 -3.32
CA VAL A 83 -0.14 16.67 -2.49
C VAL A 83 0.14 16.49 -0.99
N LEU A 84 0.69 15.33 -0.60
CA LEU A 84 0.99 15.04 0.80
C LEU A 84 2.05 15.98 1.36
N ASP A 85 3.05 16.35 0.57
CA ASP A 85 4.06 17.35 0.94
C ASP A 85 3.44 18.74 1.15
N CYS A 86 2.52 19.15 0.28
CA CYS A 86 1.77 20.39 0.46
C CYS A 86 0.93 20.37 1.73
N ILE A 87 0.22 19.26 2.00
CA ILE A 87 -0.59 19.09 3.22
C ILE A 87 0.29 19.20 4.47
N LYS A 88 1.41 18.49 4.51
CA LYS A 88 2.35 18.48 5.62
C LYS A 88 2.91 19.89 5.90
N THR A 89 3.35 20.58 4.85
CA THR A 89 3.92 21.92 4.94
C THR A 89 2.89 22.95 5.41
N ALA A 90 1.68 22.89 4.86
CA ALA A 90 0.61 23.82 5.21
C ALA A 90 0.07 23.57 6.62
N ALA A 91 -0.01 22.32 7.07
CA ALA A 91 -0.44 22.00 8.43
C ALA A 91 0.47 22.64 9.47
N VAL A 92 1.79 22.52 9.29
CA VAL A 92 2.78 23.19 10.17
C VAL A 92 2.66 24.70 10.08
N LYS A 93 2.62 25.27 8.86
CA LYS A 93 2.53 26.73 8.67
C LYS A 93 1.27 27.35 9.27
N GLN A 94 0.17 26.59 9.26
CA GLN A 94 -1.13 27.03 9.78
C GLN A 94 -1.38 26.56 11.21
N ASP A 95 -0.39 25.98 11.89
CA ASP A 95 -0.47 25.49 13.27
C ASP A 95 -1.74 24.64 13.52
N LEU A 96 -1.96 23.65 12.66
CA LEU A 96 -3.09 22.70 12.76
C LEU A 96 -2.61 21.34 13.27
N PRO A 97 -3.41 20.62 14.05
CA PRO A 97 -3.06 19.32 14.63
C PRO A 97 -3.14 18.19 13.59
N ILE A 98 -2.67 18.46 12.38
CA ILE A 98 -2.71 17.53 11.24
C ILE A 98 -1.33 16.89 11.06
N THR A 99 -1.29 15.57 11.03
CA THR A 99 -0.09 14.78 10.75
C THR A 99 -0.33 13.89 9.54
N VAL A 100 0.57 13.95 8.55
CA VAL A 100 0.54 13.07 7.39
C VAL A 100 1.26 11.77 7.71
N GLN A 101 0.63 10.65 7.39
CA GLN A 101 1.16 9.31 7.58
C GLN A 101 1.00 8.48 6.30
N ILE A 102 2.07 7.86 5.84
CA ILE A 102 2.05 6.90 4.75
C ILE A 102 2.16 5.50 5.37
N THR A 103 1.23 4.62 5.00
CA THR A 103 1.28 3.19 5.37
C THR A 103 1.68 2.37 4.14
N THR A 104 2.55 1.39 4.35
CA THR A 104 3.01 0.47 3.31
C THR A 104 2.79 -0.98 3.73
N PRO A 105 2.64 -1.92 2.81
CA PRO A 105 2.62 -3.33 3.15
C PRO A 105 3.95 -3.74 3.80
N LYS A 106 3.90 -4.73 4.69
CA LYS A 106 5.11 -5.39 5.17
C LYS A 106 5.86 -5.98 3.97
N LEU A 107 7.19 -5.97 4.03
CA LEU A 107 8.03 -6.47 2.93
C LEU A 107 7.56 -7.85 2.44
N GLU A 108 7.32 -8.78 3.34
CA GLU A 108 6.86 -10.15 3.04
C GLU A 108 5.47 -10.24 2.38
N ASP A 109 4.65 -9.19 2.49
CA ASP A 109 3.31 -9.09 1.93
C ASP A 109 3.28 -8.24 0.64
N SER A 110 4.42 -7.70 0.18
CA SER A 110 4.49 -6.90 -1.06
C SER A 110 4.03 -7.71 -2.28
N PHE A 111 3.65 -6.99 -3.34
CA PHE A 111 3.12 -7.63 -4.55
C PHE A 111 4.13 -8.59 -5.18
N TRP A 112 5.37 -8.13 -5.37
CA TRP A 112 6.41 -8.91 -6.05
C TRP A 112 6.85 -10.12 -5.24
N ILE A 113 6.98 -10.01 -3.92
CA ILE A 113 7.31 -11.15 -3.08
C ILE A 113 6.17 -12.17 -3.06
N SER A 114 4.93 -11.72 -3.02
CA SER A 114 3.78 -12.61 -3.09
C SER A 114 3.70 -13.32 -4.45
N PHE A 115 3.88 -12.60 -5.56
CA PHE A 115 3.82 -13.13 -6.91
C PHE A 115 5.06 -13.94 -7.28
N LEU A 116 6.24 -13.31 -7.28
CA LEU A 116 7.48 -13.90 -7.77
C LEU A 116 8.20 -14.74 -6.69
N GLY A 117 8.14 -14.29 -5.44
CA GLY A 117 8.77 -14.99 -4.32
C GLY A 117 8.00 -16.22 -3.89
N LYS A 118 6.71 -16.07 -3.57
CA LYS A 118 5.85 -17.14 -3.06
C LYS A 118 5.06 -17.89 -4.14
N GLY A 119 5.07 -17.41 -5.39
CA GLY A 119 4.38 -18.01 -6.52
C GLY A 119 2.86 -17.89 -6.47
N TYR A 120 2.31 -16.91 -5.78
CA TYR A 120 0.86 -16.74 -5.73
C TYR A 120 0.31 -16.34 -7.10
N PRO A 121 -0.81 -16.94 -7.51
CA PRO A 121 -1.51 -16.51 -8.72
C PRO A 121 -1.83 -15.02 -8.64
N VAL A 122 -1.63 -14.28 -9.74
CA VAL A 122 -2.02 -12.87 -9.79
C VAL A 122 -3.52 -12.73 -9.50
N PRO A 123 -3.93 -11.63 -8.84
CA PRO A 123 -5.29 -11.46 -8.35
C PRO A 123 -6.37 -11.55 -9.44
N ASN A 124 -7.53 -12.06 -9.06
CA ASN A 124 -8.75 -12.07 -9.89
C ASN A 124 -9.96 -11.70 -9.03
N ASN A 125 -11.16 -11.73 -9.61
CA ASN A 125 -12.39 -11.37 -8.89
C ASN A 125 -12.68 -12.24 -7.67
N GLN A 126 -12.24 -13.49 -7.63
CA GLN A 126 -12.48 -14.42 -6.53
C GLN A 126 -11.31 -14.48 -5.53
N PHE A 127 -10.08 -14.21 -6.00
CA PHE A 127 -8.88 -14.32 -5.21
C PHE A 127 -8.11 -12.99 -5.17
N ARG A 128 -8.47 -12.14 -4.20
CA ARG A 128 -7.99 -10.76 -4.05
C ARG A 128 -7.02 -10.60 -2.88
N TRP A 129 -6.01 -11.43 -2.79
CA TRP A 129 -5.01 -11.33 -1.74
C TRP A 129 -4.31 -9.96 -1.68
N CYS A 130 -4.21 -9.28 -2.82
CA CYS A 130 -3.63 -7.94 -2.89
C CYS A 130 -4.41 -6.91 -2.07
N THR A 131 -5.75 -6.95 -2.07
CA THR A 131 -6.57 -6.02 -1.28
C THR A 131 -6.30 -6.16 0.22
N ASP A 132 -6.25 -7.40 0.71
CA ASP A 132 -5.97 -7.68 2.12
C ASP A 132 -4.55 -7.24 2.50
N ARG A 133 -3.53 -7.68 1.74
CA ARG A 133 -2.13 -7.50 2.09
C ARG A 133 -1.60 -6.10 1.84
N LEU A 134 -1.96 -5.51 0.69
CA LEU A 134 -1.39 -4.23 0.28
C LEU A 134 -2.18 -3.03 0.80
N LYS A 135 -3.48 -3.21 1.13
CA LYS A 135 -4.36 -2.08 1.49
C LYS A 135 -4.94 -2.21 2.89
N ILE A 136 -5.67 -3.31 3.19
CA ILE A 136 -6.40 -3.43 4.44
C ILE A 136 -5.45 -3.58 5.64
N LYS A 137 -4.51 -4.52 5.58
CA LYS A 137 -3.61 -4.80 6.70
C LYS A 137 -2.77 -3.60 7.13
N PRO A 138 -2.08 -2.87 6.22
CA PRO A 138 -1.28 -1.72 6.62
C PRO A 138 -2.11 -0.64 7.31
N THR A 139 -3.28 -0.31 6.76
CA THR A 139 -4.18 0.69 7.34
C THR A 139 -4.77 0.22 8.67
N SER A 140 -5.22 -1.05 8.77
CA SER A 140 -5.74 -1.60 10.02
C SER A 140 -4.68 -1.65 11.11
N GLN A 141 -3.45 -1.99 10.80
CA GLN A 141 -2.35 -1.98 11.77
C GLN A 141 -2.14 -0.56 12.32
N PHE A 142 -2.10 0.45 11.45
CA PHE A 142 -1.98 1.84 11.89
C PHE A 142 -3.15 2.26 12.81
N ILE A 143 -4.38 1.89 12.47
CA ILE A 143 -5.56 2.17 13.31
C ILE A 143 -5.41 1.50 14.68
N LEU A 144 -5.02 0.22 14.72
CA LEU A 144 -4.82 -0.53 15.97
C LEU A 144 -3.71 0.10 16.83
N ASP A 145 -2.59 0.49 16.23
CA ASP A 145 -1.50 1.17 16.96
C ASP A 145 -1.99 2.49 17.61
N LYS A 146 -2.93 3.20 16.96
CA LYS A 146 -3.54 4.41 17.56
C LYS A 146 -4.54 4.08 18.67
N ILE A 147 -5.31 2.99 18.53
CA ILE A 147 -6.21 2.52 19.58
C ILE A 147 -5.41 2.07 20.81
N ASP A 148 -4.33 1.35 20.61
CA ASP A 148 -3.45 0.90 21.71
C ASP A 148 -2.85 2.09 22.49
N ALA A 149 -2.57 3.19 21.78
CA ALA A 149 -2.03 4.41 22.39
C ALA A 149 -3.09 5.32 23.01
N MET A 150 -4.31 5.37 22.47
CA MET A 150 -5.33 6.39 22.77
C MET A 150 -6.70 5.81 23.16
N GLY A 151 -6.89 4.49 23.17
CA GLY A 151 -8.10 3.77 23.56
C GLY A 151 -9.13 3.62 22.45
N GLU A 152 -9.42 4.65 21.70
CA GLU A 152 -10.42 4.68 20.61
C GLU A 152 -9.91 5.46 19.40
N ALA A 153 -10.57 5.30 18.25
CA ALA A 153 -10.29 6.09 17.05
C ALA A 153 -11.55 6.37 16.23
N ILE A 154 -11.61 7.51 15.54
CA ILE A 154 -12.65 7.84 14.56
C ILE A 154 -12.02 7.90 13.17
N VAL A 155 -12.47 7.04 12.26
CA VAL A 155 -12.02 6.98 10.88
C VAL A 155 -12.98 7.79 9.99
N LEU A 156 -12.47 8.81 9.32
CA LEU A 156 -13.22 9.63 8.38
C LEU A 156 -13.06 9.08 6.96
N ILE A 157 -14.20 8.89 6.29
CA ILE A 157 -14.26 8.31 4.95
C ILE A 157 -15.05 9.18 3.99
N GLY A 158 -14.58 9.21 2.72
CA GLY A 158 -15.20 9.96 1.63
C GLY A 158 -16.29 9.19 0.87
N THR A 159 -17.03 8.28 1.53
CA THR A 159 -18.10 7.52 0.87
C THR A 159 -19.39 8.34 0.71
N ARG A 160 -20.07 8.15 -0.43
CA ARG A 160 -21.32 8.84 -0.75
C ARG A 160 -22.45 7.87 -1.12
N LEU A 161 -23.71 8.20 -0.75
CA LEU A 161 -24.89 7.42 -1.14
C LEU A 161 -25.12 7.43 -2.65
N SER A 162 -24.75 8.52 -3.31
CA SER A 162 -24.89 8.70 -4.77
C SER A 162 -23.84 7.99 -5.61
N GLU A 163 -22.83 7.37 -4.98
CA GLU A 163 -21.69 6.76 -5.65
C GLU A 163 -22.06 5.47 -6.39
N SER A 164 -22.79 4.57 -5.73
CA SER A 164 -23.36 3.36 -6.34
C SER A 164 -24.48 2.76 -5.47
N ALA A 165 -25.36 1.96 -6.08
CA ALA A 165 -26.41 1.25 -5.35
C ALA A 165 -25.85 0.32 -4.26
N THR A 166 -24.73 -0.29 -4.52
CA THR A 166 -24.02 -1.19 -3.60
C THR A 166 -23.47 -0.42 -2.39
N ARG A 167 -22.86 0.76 -2.62
CA ARG A 167 -22.42 1.65 -1.54
C ARG A 167 -23.57 2.16 -0.71
N ALA A 168 -24.63 2.63 -1.35
CA ALA A 168 -25.84 3.08 -0.64
C ALA A 168 -26.41 1.98 0.28
N LYS A 169 -26.45 0.73 -0.20
CA LYS A 169 -26.91 -0.41 0.60
C LYS A 169 -25.97 -0.67 1.78
N SER A 170 -24.66 -0.61 1.59
CA SER A 170 -23.68 -0.81 2.65
C SER A 170 -23.76 0.30 3.70
N ILE A 171 -23.82 1.58 3.30
CA ILE A 171 -23.94 2.70 4.22
C ILE A 171 -25.22 2.56 5.06
N ARG A 172 -26.39 2.33 4.43
CA ARG A 172 -27.66 2.17 5.11
C ARG A 172 -27.69 0.98 6.08
N LYS A 173 -26.99 -0.11 5.77
CA LYS A 173 -26.89 -1.30 6.62
C LYS A 173 -26.19 -1.02 7.95
N HIS A 174 -25.21 -0.13 7.98
CA HIS A 174 -24.39 0.17 9.15
C HIS A 174 -24.80 1.48 9.84
N GLU A 175 -25.67 2.27 9.20
CA GLU A 175 -26.16 3.54 9.73
C GLU A 175 -27.01 3.34 10.97
N ILE A 176 -26.72 4.13 12.01
CA ILE A 176 -27.55 4.21 13.22
C ILE A 176 -28.34 5.52 13.14
N LYS A 177 -29.66 5.41 13.04
CA LYS A 177 -30.55 6.59 12.91
C LYS A 177 -30.30 7.60 14.03
N GLY A 178 -30.04 8.85 13.64
CA GLY A 178 -29.76 9.94 14.57
C GLY A 178 -28.35 9.98 15.16
N LYS A 179 -27.43 9.12 14.72
CA LYS A 179 -26.01 9.17 15.12
C LYS A 179 -25.12 9.51 13.94
N ARG A 180 -24.12 10.38 14.17
CA ARG A 180 -23.06 10.72 13.19
C ARG A 180 -22.10 9.58 13.00
N LEU A 181 -21.79 8.87 14.08
CA LEU A 181 -20.79 7.81 14.11
C LEU A 181 -21.43 6.43 13.99
N THR A 182 -20.79 5.55 13.24
CA THR A 182 -21.13 4.13 13.15
C THR A 182 -19.94 3.28 13.63
N LYS A 183 -20.19 2.07 14.13
CA LYS A 183 -19.08 1.17 14.51
C LYS A 183 -18.31 0.72 13.27
N HIS A 184 -16.98 0.73 13.36
CA HIS A 184 -16.14 0.20 12.29
C HIS A 184 -16.25 -1.33 12.23
N PRO A 185 -16.47 -1.94 11.04
CA PRO A 185 -16.79 -3.36 10.94
C PRO A 185 -15.62 -4.30 11.20
N LEU A 186 -14.40 -3.83 11.09
CA LEU A 186 -13.19 -4.67 11.19
C LEU A 186 -12.36 -4.41 12.46
N ASN A 187 -12.31 -3.18 12.93
CA ASN A 187 -11.46 -2.80 14.04
C ASN A 187 -12.30 -2.52 15.29
N PRO A 188 -12.00 -3.15 16.43
CA PRO A 188 -12.66 -2.83 17.69
C PRO A 188 -12.34 -1.39 18.12
N ASN A 189 -13.16 -0.83 18.98
CA ASN A 189 -13.00 0.55 19.52
C ASN A 189 -12.75 1.61 18.43
N THR A 190 -13.27 1.36 17.23
CA THR A 190 -13.17 2.28 16.10
C THR A 190 -14.56 2.67 15.63
N TYR A 191 -14.73 3.95 15.37
CA TYR A 191 -15.93 4.50 14.79
C TYR A 191 -15.65 5.01 13.37
N THR A 192 -16.67 5.02 12.54
CA THR A 192 -16.62 5.56 11.19
C THR A 192 -17.50 6.80 11.10
N TYR A 193 -16.95 7.86 10.51
CA TYR A 193 -17.64 9.10 10.20
C TYR A 193 -17.56 9.39 8.71
N ALA A 194 -18.69 9.60 8.06
CA ALA A 194 -18.79 9.89 6.63
C ALA A 194 -19.45 11.27 6.42
N PRO A 195 -18.69 12.38 6.58
CA PRO A 195 -19.27 13.73 6.57
C PRO A 195 -19.89 14.12 5.23
N ILE A 196 -19.44 13.54 4.13
CA ILE A 196 -19.91 13.85 2.78
C ILE A 196 -20.90 12.83 2.20
N LYS A 197 -21.44 11.93 3.03
CA LYS A 197 -22.31 10.82 2.57
C LYS A 197 -23.50 11.24 1.70
N GLU A 198 -23.99 12.45 1.92
CA GLU A 198 -25.16 13.01 1.24
C GLU A 198 -24.81 13.83 -0.01
N LEU A 199 -23.53 14.11 -0.29
CA LEU A 199 -23.14 14.93 -1.43
C LEU A 199 -23.32 14.19 -2.76
N TYR A 200 -23.74 14.95 -3.77
CA TYR A 200 -23.76 14.51 -5.16
C TYR A 200 -22.40 14.81 -5.85
N LEU A 201 -22.18 14.19 -7.00
CA LEU A 201 -20.92 14.32 -7.74
C LEU A 201 -20.64 15.78 -8.15
N GLU A 202 -21.67 16.50 -8.57
CA GLU A 202 -21.57 17.91 -8.97
C GLU A 202 -21.15 18.79 -7.78
N GLU A 203 -21.64 18.48 -6.57
CA GLU A 203 -21.26 19.21 -5.36
C GLU A 203 -19.80 18.96 -4.97
N VAL A 204 -19.33 17.72 -5.13
CA VAL A 204 -17.92 17.34 -4.91
C VAL A 204 -17.00 18.15 -5.84
N TRP A 205 -17.30 18.18 -7.14
CA TRP A 205 -16.53 18.95 -8.10
C TRP A 205 -16.66 20.46 -7.90
N HIS A 206 -17.81 20.93 -7.48
CA HIS A 206 -17.98 22.33 -7.14
C HIS A 206 -17.06 22.77 -6.00
N ILE A 207 -16.98 21.98 -4.91
CA ILE A 207 -16.08 22.25 -3.78
C ILE A 207 -14.63 22.30 -4.23
N LEU A 208 -14.19 21.34 -5.08
CA LEU A 208 -12.82 21.26 -5.54
C LEU A 208 -12.42 22.37 -6.53
N ASN A 209 -13.37 22.88 -7.32
CA ASN A 209 -13.10 23.86 -8.38
C ASN A 209 -13.40 25.30 -7.96
N SER A 210 -14.20 25.51 -6.90
CA SER A 210 -14.60 26.87 -6.48
C SER A 210 -13.47 27.65 -5.82
N GLU A 211 -12.55 26.96 -5.16
CA GLU A 211 -11.46 27.55 -4.41
C GLU A 211 -10.22 26.66 -4.46
N ALA A 212 -9.04 27.27 -4.27
CA ALA A 212 -7.81 26.52 -4.05
C ALA A 212 -7.91 25.65 -2.81
N SER A 213 -7.21 24.51 -2.79
CA SER A 213 -7.17 23.68 -1.59
C SER A 213 -6.59 24.46 -0.40
N PRO A 214 -7.07 24.23 0.83
CA PRO A 214 -6.58 24.98 2.01
C PRO A 214 -5.08 24.79 2.27
N TRP A 215 -4.46 23.76 1.72
CA TRP A 215 -3.02 23.50 1.77
C TRP A 215 -2.25 24.07 0.57
N GLY A 216 -2.91 24.87 -0.28
CA GLY A 216 -2.25 25.58 -1.39
C GLY A 216 -1.98 24.75 -2.64
N PHE A 217 -2.51 23.53 -2.74
CA PHE A 217 -2.37 22.71 -3.94
C PHE A 217 -3.42 23.05 -4.99
N ASP A 218 -3.04 23.07 -6.28
CA ASP A 218 -3.97 23.33 -7.37
C ASP A 218 -4.80 22.10 -7.73
N ASN A 219 -6.06 22.12 -7.37
CA ASN A 219 -7.02 21.04 -7.66
C ASN A 219 -7.26 20.82 -9.17
N LYS A 220 -6.84 21.77 -10.05
CA LYS A 220 -6.90 21.56 -11.50
C LYS A 220 -6.04 20.40 -11.96
N LYS A 221 -4.93 20.11 -11.25
CA LYS A 221 -4.13 18.90 -11.52
C LYS A 221 -4.95 17.64 -11.31
N LEU A 222 -5.71 17.57 -10.20
CA LEU A 222 -6.62 16.46 -9.92
C LEU A 222 -7.68 16.33 -11.01
N PHE A 223 -8.33 17.46 -11.38
CA PHE A 223 -9.33 17.47 -12.44
C PHE A 223 -8.75 16.96 -13.77
N LYS A 224 -7.54 17.41 -14.15
CA LYS A 224 -6.85 16.94 -15.34
C LYS A 224 -6.62 15.43 -15.34
N ILE A 225 -6.14 14.87 -14.22
CA ILE A 225 -5.95 13.43 -14.10
C ILE A 225 -7.27 12.67 -14.35
N TYR A 226 -8.38 13.21 -13.82
CA TYR A 226 -9.69 12.60 -14.05
C TYR A 226 -10.17 12.75 -15.51
N ALA A 227 -9.92 13.88 -16.15
CA ALA A 227 -10.24 14.10 -17.55
C ALA A 227 -9.40 13.19 -18.47
N ASP A 228 -8.08 13.13 -18.22
CA ASP A 228 -7.15 12.34 -19.02
C ASP A 228 -7.40 10.82 -18.90
N ALA A 229 -7.86 10.37 -17.74
CA ALA A 229 -8.18 8.96 -17.52
C ALA A 229 -9.56 8.52 -18.06
N SER A 230 -10.40 9.42 -18.59
CA SER A 230 -11.69 9.19 -19.29
C SER A 230 -12.61 8.13 -18.63
N ALA A 231 -12.50 7.89 -17.34
CA ALA A 231 -13.25 6.82 -16.68
C ALA A 231 -14.28 7.40 -15.73
N ASP A 232 -15.50 6.92 -15.81
CA ASP A 232 -16.55 7.24 -14.88
C ASP A 232 -16.26 6.54 -13.55
N ASP A 233 -16.42 7.20 -12.46
CA ASP A 233 -16.37 6.73 -11.06
C ASP A 233 -15.08 6.13 -10.50
N TYR A 234 -14.64 6.78 -9.44
CA TYR A 234 -13.42 6.53 -8.70
C TYR A 234 -13.65 6.34 -7.19
N GLU A 235 -13.27 5.19 -6.65
CA GLU A 235 -13.47 4.88 -5.23
C GLU A 235 -12.23 4.30 -4.54
N CYS A 236 -12.01 4.72 -3.28
CA CYS A 236 -10.92 4.23 -2.46
C CYS A 236 -11.29 2.89 -1.76
N PRO A 237 -10.53 1.80 -1.95
CA PRO A 237 -10.80 0.51 -1.31
C PRO A 237 -10.26 0.38 0.12
N THR A 238 -9.43 1.31 0.59
CA THR A 238 -8.72 1.19 1.86
C THR A 238 -9.59 1.33 3.10
N MET A 239 -10.78 1.94 2.94
CA MET A 239 -11.74 2.15 4.02
C MET A 239 -13.01 1.32 3.83
N MET A 240 -12.85 0.08 3.40
CA MET A 240 -13.99 -0.80 3.16
C MET A 240 -14.69 -1.18 4.45
N THR A 241 -15.98 -0.99 4.44
CA THR A 241 -16.90 -1.35 5.53
C THR A 241 -17.42 -2.80 5.44
N ASP A 242 -17.04 -3.58 4.42
CA ASP A 242 -17.51 -4.96 4.28
C ASP A 242 -16.56 -5.82 3.43
N LYS A 243 -16.16 -7.00 3.96
CA LYS A 243 -15.29 -7.97 3.27
C LYS A 243 -15.94 -8.59 2.01
N SER A 244 -17.24 -8.49 1.87
CA SER A 244 -18.01 -9.13 0.79
C SER A 244 -18.05 -8.32 -0.51
N GLN A 245 -17.51 -7.10 -0.55
CA GLN A 245 -17.64 -6.21 -1.70
C GLN A 245 -16.37 -6.01 -2.49
N PRO A 246 -16.40 -6.33 -3.79
CA PRO A 246 -15.28 -6.11 -4.70
C PRO A 246 -15.23 -4.64 -5.17
N SER A 247 -14.44 -3.79 -4.52
CA SER A 247 -14.33 -2.37 -4.88
C SER A 247 -13.16 -2.02 -5.80
N CYS A 248 -12.27 -2.97 -6.13
CA CYS A 248 -11.09 -2.71 -6.96
C CYS A 248 -11.30 -2.89 -8.47
N GLY A 249 -12.50 -2.83 -9.00
CA GLY A 249 -12.75 -3.14 -10.41
C GLY A 249 -12.88 -1.96 -11.35
N GLN A 250 -13.04 -0.75 -10.82
CA GLN A 250 -13.34 0.46 -11.63
C GLN A 250 -12.58 1.71 -11.16
N SER A 251 -11.52 1.53 -10.35
CA SER A 251 -10.78 2.61 -9.75
C SER A 251 -9.74 3.20 -10.72
N ARG A 252 -9.68 4.51 -10.87
CA ARG A 252 -8.68 5.23 -11.69
C ARG A 252 -7.30 5.30 -11.07
N PHE A 253 -7.22 5.36 -9.73
CA PHE A 253 -5.98 5.35 -8.96
C PHE A 253 -5.68 3.92 -8.49
N GLY A 254 -5.76 2.98 -9.43
CA GLY A 254 -5.45 1.58 -9.15
C GLY A 254 -3.96 1.30 -9.26
N CYS A 255 -3.58 0.12 -8.77
CA CYS A 255 -2.25 -0.41 -9.01
C CYS A 255 -2.07 -0.69 -10.50
N TRP A 256 -0.95 -0.30 -11.09
CA TRP A 256 -0.67 -0.60 -12.52
C TRP A 256 -0.60 -2.11 -12.81
N VAL A 257 -0.29 -2.91 -11.80
CA VAL A 257 -0.26 -4.39 -11.85
C VAL A 257 -1.64 -5.04 -11.68
N CYS A 258 -2.74 -4.27 -11.63
CA CYS A 258 -4.05 -4.82 -11.31
C CYS A 258 -4.57 -5.77 -12.39
N THR A 259 -4.70 -7.06 -12.06
CA THR A 259 -5.22 -8.13 -12.93
C THR A 259 -6.66 -8.52 -12.62
N VAL A 260 -7.30 -7.86 -11.66
CA VAL A 260 -8.71 -8.07 -11.29
C VAL A 260 -9.65 -7.66 -12.43
N VAL A 261 -9.35 -6.54 -13.09
CA VAL A 261 -10.04 -6.08 -14.29
C VAL A 261 -9.36 -6.67 -15.53
N LYS A 262 -10.16 -7.07 -16.52
CA LYS A 262 -9.63 -7.60 -17.78
C LYS A 262 -8.85 -6.52 -18.54
N GLU A 263 -9.39 -5.31 -18.58
CA GLU A 263 -8.84 -4.15 -19.28
C GLU A 263 -8.68 -2.97 -18.33
N ASP A 264 -7.50 -2.32 -18.34
CA ASP A 264 -7.27 -1.07 -17.63
C ASP A 264 -7.54 0.10 -18.57
N LYS A 265 -8.79 0.56 -18.58
CA LYS A 265 -9.23 1.67 -19.42
C LYS A 265 -8.55 2.99 -19.04
N SER A 266 -8.32 3.20 -17.73
CA SER A 266 -7.69 4.42 -17.24
C SER A 266 -6.24 4.53 -17.69
N MET A 267 -5.47 3.44 -17.59
CA MET A 267 -4.09 3.42 -18.04
C MET A 267 -3.98 3.59 -19.55
N LYS A 268 -4.88 2.95 -20.33
CA LYS A 268 -4.97 3.17 -21.79
C LYS A 268 -5.26 4.63 -22.14
N ALA A 269 -6.19 5.25 -21.43
CA ALA A 269 -6.52 6.65 -21.66
C ALA A 269 -5.33 7.57 -21.36
N LEU A 270 -4.63 7.36 -20.24
CA LEU A 270 -3.41 8.10 -19.90
C LEU A 270 -2.32 7.95 -20.98
N ILE A 271 -2.13 6.74 -21.52
CA ILE A 271 -1.17 6.48 -22.60
C ILE A 271 -1.58 7.30 -23.85
N ASN A 272 -2.83 7.22 -24.27
CA ASN A 272 -3.35 7.94 -25.44
C ASN A 272 -3.30 9.47 -25.26
N ASN A 273 -3.34 9.97 -24.04
CA ASN A 273 -3.28 11.39 -23.69
C ASN A 273 -1.84 11.87 -23.39
N GLY A 274 -0.83 11.26 -24.03
CA GLY A 274 0.54 11.73 -24.03
C GLY A 274 1.48 11.07 -23.02
N ASN A 275 1.06 9.96 -22.38
CA ASN A 275 1.93 9.19 -21.50
C ASN A 275 2.37 7.87 -22.14
N GLU A 276 2.82 7.91 -23.37
CA GLU A 276 3.23 6.74 -24.18
C GLU A 276 4.30 5.88 -23.49
N TRP A 277 5.15 6.50 -22.66
CA TRP A 277 6.16 5.79 -21.87
C TRP A 277 5.58 4.72 -20.93
N MET A 278 4.27 4.78 -20.62
CA MET A 278 3.58 3.79 -19.78
C MET A 278 3.14 2.54 -20.56
N ALA A 279 3.19 2.55 -21.88
CA ALA A 279 2.74 1.42 -22.70
C ALA A 279 3.43 0.10 -22.31
N PRO A 280 4.75 0.03 -22.05
CA PRO A 280 5.41 -1.20 -21.63
C PRO A 280 4.92 -1.74 -20.26
N LEU A 281 4.47 -0.86 -19.34
CA LEU A 281 3.83 -1.28 -18.08
C LEU A 281 2.51 -2.00 -18.35
N LEU A 282 1.72 -1.46 -19.28
CA LEU A 282 0.44 -2.06 -19.69
C LEU A 282 0.65 -3.41 -20.38
N ASP A 283 1.69 -3.55 -21.20
CA ASP A 283 2.04 -4.81 -21.86
C ASP A 283 2.44 -5.88 -20.84
N TYR A 284 3.27 -5.54 -19.86
CA TYR A 284 3.62 -6.46 -18.78
C TYR A 284 2.40 -6.90 -17.97
N ARG A 285 1.49 -5.95 -17.68
CA ARG A 285 0.23 -6.26 -17.01
C ARG A 285 -0.62 -7.25 -17.84
N TYR A 286 -0.72 -7.06 -19.16
CA TYR A 286 -1.45 -7.99 -20.02
C TYR A 286 -0.80 -9.38 -20.03
N GLU A 287 0.51 -9.44 -19.97
CA GLU A 287 1.19 -10.74 -19.89
C GLU A 287 0.83 -11.48 -18.58
N MET A 288 0.75 -10.77 -17.45
CA MET A 288 0.26 -11.34 -16.20
C MET A 288 -1.19 -11.85 -16.33
N VAL A 289 -2.08 -11.07 -16.97
CA VAL A 289 -3.50 -11.44 -17.16
C VAL A 289 -3.61 -12.68 -18.04
N ASN A 290 -2.91 -12.70 -19.17
CA ASN A 290 -2.97 -13.78 -20.14
C ASN A 290 -2.30 -15.06 -19.61
N GLY A 291 -1.20 -14.93 -18.87
CA GLY A 291 -0.48 -16.05 -18.27
C GLY A 291 -1.15 -16.67 -17.05
N ARG A 292 -2.16 -15.99 -16.48
CA ARG A 292 -2.76 -16.37 -15.19
C ARG A 292 -3.38 -17.77 -15.17
N ASN A 293 -4.09 -18.15 -16.23
CA ASN A 293 -4.87 -19.39 -16.28
C ASN A 293 -4.23 -20.46 -17.17
N ILE A 294 -2.99 -20.27 -17.60
CA ILE A 294 -2.26 -21.27 -18.38
C ILE A 294 -1.81 -22.38 -17.44
N SER A 295 -2.26 -23.61 -17.68
CA SER A 295 -2.03 -24.78 -16.81
C SER A 295 -0.55 -25.06 -16.63
N GLU A 296 0.27 -24.92 -17.69
CA GLU A 296 1.72 -25.14 -17.70
C GLU A 296 2.48 -24.12 -16.82
N HIS A 297 1.86 -22.98 -16.52
CA HIS A 297 2.42 -22.00 -15.61
C HIS A 297 2.11 -22.29 -14.13
N ARG A 298 1.30 -23.32 -13.85
CA ARG A 298 0.72 -23.58 -12.53
C ARG A 298 1.13 -24.96 -12.02
N LEU A 299 1.32 -25.03 -10.71
CA LEU A 299 1.51 -26.30 -10.02
C LEU A 299 0.15 -26.98 -9.74
N GLU A 300 0.16 -28.28 -9.54
CA GLU A 300 -1.00 -29.07 -9.11
C GLU A 300 -1.40 -28.78 -7.66
N THR A 301 -0.54 -28.08 -6.90
CA THR A 301 -0.74 -27.83 -5.47
C THR A 301 -0.66 -26.35 -5.14
N ARG A 302 -1.42 -25.95 -4.11
CA ARG A 302 -1.26 -24.67 -3.43
C ARG A 302 -0.06 -24.71 -2.50
N ARG A 303 0.39 -23.53 -2.03
CA ARG A 303 1.52 -23.41 -1.08
C ARG A 303 1.31 -24.18 0.25
N ASN A 304 0.08 -24.43 0.66
CA ASN A 304 -0.25 -25.22 1.84
C ASN A 304 -0.31 -26.75 1.56
N GLY A 305 0.12 -27.17 0.38
CA GLY A 305 0.13 -28.58 -0.03
C GLY A 305 -1.21 -29.14 -0.54
N GLN A 306 -2.30 -28.37 -0.47
CA GLN A 306 -3.61 -28.82 -0.96
C GLN A 306 -3.61 -28.93 -2.49
N ALA A 307 -4.20 -29.99 -3.00
CA ALA A 307 -4.43 -30.14 -4.43
C ALA A 307 -5.28 -28.98 -4.99
N ALA A 308 -4.92 -28.53 -6.15
CA ALA A 308 -5.55 -27.41 -6.84
C ALA A 308 -5.59 -27.68 -8.35
N VAL A 309 -6.42 -28.64 -8.72
CA VAL A 309 -6.71 -29.02 -10.10
C VAL A 309 -8.20 -28.80 -10.31
N ASP A 310 -8.60 -28.23 -11.45
CA ASP A 310 -10.02 -28.06 -11.78
C ASP A 310 -10.67 -29.37 -12.27
N ALA A 311 -11.96 -29.33 -12.56
CA ALA A 311 -12.72 -30.49 -13.02
C ALA A 311 -12.25 -31.03 -14.41
N GLU A 312 -11.53 -30.19 -15.16
CA GLU A 312 -11.00 -30.50 -16.48
C GLU A 312 -9.55 -31.01 -16.43
N GLY A 313 -8.96 -31.09 -15.23
CA GLY A 313 -7.58 -31.55 -15.02
C GLY A 313 -6.52 -30.45 -15.17
N HIS A 314 -6.90 -29.17 -15.24
CA HIS A 314 -5.93 -28.07 -15.34
C HIS A 314 -5.39 -27.66 -13.98
N ASN A 315 -4.10 -27.41 -13.92
CA ASN A 315 -3.42 -26.95 -12.70
C ASN A 315 -3.86 -25.55 -12.30
N GLN A 316 -4.25 -25.37 -11.03
CA GLN A 316 -4.74 -24.12 -10.44
C GLN A 316 -3.94 -23.69 -9.18
N GLY A 317 -2.85 -24.39 -8.90
CA GLY A 317 -1.99 -24.14 -7.74
C GLY A 317 -1.12 -22.88 -7.88
N ASN A 318 0.02 -22.86 -7.20
CA ASN A 318 0.98 -21.78 -7.30
C ASN A 318 1.63 -21.71 -8.68
N TYR A 319 2.28 -20.59 -9.02
CA TYR A 319 3.08 -20.53 -10.25
C TYR A 319 4.32 -21.42 -10.17
N THR A 320 4.65 -22.06 -11.30
CA THR A 320 5.90 -22.82 -11.47
C THR A 320 7.11 -21.91 -11.30
N PHE A 321 8.24 -22.50 -10.97
CA PHE A 321 9.47 -21.75 -10.79
C PHE A 321 9.93 -21.10 -12.10
N GLU A 322 9.82 -21.80 -13.21
CA GLU A 322 10.15 -21.32 -14.55
C GLU A 322 9.37 -20.05 -14.92
N TYR A 323 8.05 -20.07 -14.64
CA TYR A 323 7.22 -18.90 -14.91
C TYR A 323 7.59 -17.72 -14.02
N ARG A 324 7.91 -17.96 -12.74
CA ARG A 324 8.38 -16.92 -11.80
C ARG A 324 9.69 -16.29 -12.28
N CYS A 325 10.66 -17.09 -12.73
CA CYS A 325 11.92 -16.62 -13.30
C CYS A 325 11.69 -15.79 -14.57
N LYS A 326 10.86 -16.28 -15.49
CA LYS A 326 10.50 -15.56 -16.72
C LYS A 326 9.90 -14.19 -16.41
N MET A 327 8.94 -14.12 -15.47
CA MET A 327 8.27 -12.88 -15.13
C MET A 327 9.19 -11.93 -14.37
N LEU A 328 10.10 -12.42 -13.52
CA LEU A 328 11.13 -11.58 -12.89
C LEU A 328 12.07 -10.96 -13.93
N LYS A 329 12.57 -11.75 -14.89
CA LYS A 329 13.42 -11.25 -15.95
C LYS A 329 12.73 -10.12 -16.72
N LYS A 330 11.50 -10.33 -17.15
CA LYS A 330 10.71 -9.31 -17.86
C LYS A 330 10.44 -8.05 -17.03
N LEU A 331 10.23 -8.19 -15.73
CA LEU A 331 10.07 -7.04 -14.83
C LEU A 331 11.35 -6.21 -14.76
N LEU A 332 12.50 -6.85 -14.66
CA LEU A 332 13.79 -6.17 -14.63
C LEU A 332 14.13 -5.53 -16.00
N GLU A 333 13.81 -6.20 -17.11
CA GLU A 333 13.94 -5.64 -18.46
C GLU A 333 13.06 -4.39 -18.63
N LEU A 334 11.82 -4.46 -18.15
CA LEU A 334 10.89 -3.33 -18.13
C LEU A 334 11.44 -2.17 -17.31
N GLN A 335 11.90 -2.43 -16.08
CA GLN A 335 12.50 -1.41 -15.23
C GLN A 335 13.71 -0.76 -15.93
N ARG A 336 14.61 -1.55 -16.48
CA ARG A 336 15.78 -1.07 -17.23
C ARG A 336 15.39 -0.22 -18.46
N LEU A 337 14.31 -0.61 -19.17
CA LEU A 337 13.78 0.16 -20.29
C LEU A 337 13.29 1.53 -19.84
N LEU A 338 12.48 1.58 -18.80
CA LEU A 338 11.92 2.82 -18.25
C LEU A 338 13.00 3.74 -17.65
N GLN A 339 14.02 3.18 -17.04
CA GLN A 339 15.15 3.94 -16.48
C GLN A 339 15.97 4.70 -17.52
N ARG A 340 15.84 4.40 -18.81
CA ARG A 340 16.47 5.20 -19.89
C ARG A 340 15.88 6.60 -19.99
N THR A 341 14.60 6.77 -19.71
CA THR A 341 13.88 8.05 -19.77
C THR A 341 13.54 8.60 -18.40
N LYS A 342 13.41 7.73 -17.41
CA LYS A 342 13.09 8.05 -16.02
C LYS A 342 14.08 7.34 -15.07
N PRO A 343 15.31 7.87 -14.89
CA PRO A 343 16.39 7.18 -14.17
C PRO A 343 16.07 6.75 -12.74
N HIS A 344 15.13 7.46 -12.09
CA HIS A 344 14.72 7.18 -10.70
C HIS A 344 13.55 6.19 -10.60
N MET A 345 13.03 5.66 -11.72
CA MET A 345 11.94 4.70 -11.70
C MET A 345 12.41 3.36 -11.13
N GLU A 346 11.78 2.94 -10.06
CA GLU A 346 12.01 1.65 -9.42
C GLU A 346 10.68 0.88 -9.36
N LEU A 347 10.59 -0.23 -10.10
CA LEU A 347 9.40 -1.09 -10.13
C LEU A 347 9.49 -2.21 -9.09
N ILE A 348 10.70 -2.62 -8.76
CA ILE A 348 11.02 -3.62 -7.75
C ILE A 348 12.30 -3.19 -7.02
N THR A 349 12.26 -3.23 -5.69
CA THR A 349 13.38 -2.82 -4.83
C THR A 349 14.40 -3.94 -4.66
N ASN A 350 15.64 -3.56 -4.32
CA ASN A 350 16.68 -4.55 -3.98
C ASN A 350 16.27 -5.42 -2.77
N GLN A 351 15.53 -4.86 -1.80
CA GLN A 351 15.03 -5.62 -0.65
C GLN A 351 14.03 -6.71 -1.09
N GLU A 352 13.14 -6.41 -2.04
CA GLU A 352 12.22 -7.39 -2.60
C GLU A 352 12.95 -8.48 -3.39
N LEU A 353 13.98 -8.13 -4.17
CA LEU A 353 14.81 -9.12 -4.89
C LEU A 353 15.47 -10.11 -3.93
N VAL A 354 16.04 -9.61 -2.83
CA VAL A 354 16.63 -10.47 -1.79
C VAL A 354 15.57 -11.35 -1.13
N ALA A 355 14.41 -10.79 -0.80
CA ALA A 355 13.34 -11.55 -0.17
C ALA A 355 12.73 -12.60 -1.13
N ILE A 356 12.69 -12.34 -2.44
CA ILE A 356 12.32 -13.32 -3.47
C ILE A 356 13.32 -14.47 -3.47
N GLN A 357 14.64 -14.19 -3.47
CA GLN A 357 15.67 -15.23 -3.42
C GLN A 357 15.53 -16.11 -2.18
N ILE A 358 15.28 -15.53 -1.00
CA ILE A 358 15.05 -16.27 0.24
C ILE A 358 13.82 -17.20 0.12
N ASN A 359 12.74 -16.71 -0.50
CA ASN A 359 11.55 -17.54 -0.72
C ASN A 359 11.84 -18.70 -1.70
N TRP A 360 12.63 -18.47 -2.74
CA TRP A 360 13.05 -19.53 -3.67
C TRP A 360 13.87 -20.60 -2.97
N TYR A 361 14.85 -20.22 -2.13
CA TYR A 361 15.61 -21.17 -1.33
C TYR A 361 14.74 -21.99 -0.35
N ARG A 362 13.76 -21.36 0.27
CA ARG A 362 12.78 -22.05 1.14
C ARG A 362 11.91 -23.04 0.38
N ASP A 363 11.62 -22.77 -0.89
CA ASP A 363 10.86 -23.64 -1.77
C ASP A 363 11.76 -24.74 -2.41
N GLY A 364 13.07 -24.76 -2.12
CA GLY A 364 14.05 -25.73 -2.65
C GLY A 364 14.64 -25.37 -4.02
N TYR A 365 14.44 -24.14 -4.50
CA TYR A 365 14.97 -23.68 -5.78
C TYR A 365 16.28 -22.91 -5.58
N PHE A 366 17.40 -23.52 -6.02
CA PHE A 366 18.75 -22.98 -5.84
C PHE A 366 19.35 -22.38 -7.11
N ALA A 367 18.85 -22.72 -8.27
CA ALA A 367 19.28 -22.20 -9.58
C ALA A 367 18.09 -22.15 -10.57
N PRO A 368 17.99 -21.09 -11.42
CA PRO A 368 18.83 -19.90 -11.36
C PRO A 368 18.58 -19.08 -10.11
N LYS A 369 19.56 -18.26 -9.70
CA LYS A 369 19.38 -17.28 -8.62
C LYS A 369 18.76 -15.98 -9.16
N VAL A 370 18.16 -15.20 -8.27
CA VAL A 370 17.70 -13.83 -8.60
C VAL A 370 18.85 -12.97 -9.11
N THR A 371 20.04 -13.13 -8.51
CA THR A 371 21.26 -12.42 -8.93
C THR A 371 21.70 -12.79 -10.35
N ASP A 372 21.54 -14.04 -10.77
CA ASP A 372 21.88 -14.46 -12.12
C ASP A 372 21.00 -13.76 -13.15
N ILE A 373 19.69 -13.70 -12.90
CA ILE A 373 18.71 -13.00 -13.75
C ILE A 373 19.00 -11.50 -13.77
N PHE A 374 19.29 -10.89 -12.60
CA PHE A 374 19.59 -9.48 -12.50
C PHE A 374 20.87 -9.13 -13.29
N ASN A 375 21.93 -9.91 -13.11
CA ASN A 375 23.22 -9.70 -13.79
C ASN A 375 23.08 -9.83 -15.31
N GLU A 376 22.30 -10.81 -15.77
CA GLU A 376 21.99 -10.96 -17.19
C GLU A 376 21.29 -9.72 -17.76
N VAL A 377 20.24 -9.23 -17.07
CA VAL A 377 19.44 -8.09 -17.55
C VAL A 377 20.25 -6.79 -17.53
N TYR A 378 20.98 -6.51 -16.44
CA TYR A 378 21.71 -5.24 -16.28
C TYR A 378 23.13 -5.27 -16.83
N ASN A 379 23.62 -6.43 -17.23
CA ASN A 379 25.00 -6.66 -17.68
C ASN A 379 26.04 -6.15 -16.66
N ARG A 380 25.80 -6.41 -15.38
CA ARG A 380 26.65 -6.02 -14.26
C ARG A 380 26.44 -6.94 -13.07
N THR A 381 27.47 -7.09 -12.24
CA THR A 381 27.35 -7.81 -10.97
C THR A 381 26.52 -7.01 -9.96
N MET A 382 25.56 -7.64 -9.35
CA MET A 382 24.75 -7.00 -8.30
C MET A 382 25.64 -6.59 -7.12
N PRO A 383 25.61 -5.34 -6.64
CA PRO A 383 26.54 -4.85 -5.60
C PRO A 383 26.53 -5.66 -4.31
N PHE A 384 25.45 -6.37 -4.07
CA PHE A 384 25.21 -7.18 -2.87
C PHE A 384 26.21 -8.33 -2.68
N GLU A 385 26.65 -8.99 -3.74
CA GLU A 385 27.65 -10.08 -3.63
C GLU A 385 29.03 -9.57 -3.22
N ASN A 386 29.42 -8.39 -3.69
CA ASN A 386 30.71 -7.80 -3.32
C ASN A 386 30.79 -7.38 -1.85
N MET A 387 29.71 -6.88 -1.26
CA MET A 387 29.69 -6.52 0.16
C MET A 387 29.76 -7.75 1.07
N GLN A 388 29.00 -8.80 0.79
CA GLN A 388 29.08 -10.04 1.59
C GLN A 388 30.44 -10.72 1.49
N TYR A 389 31.05 -10.73 0.31
CA TYR A 389 32.39 -11.29 0.13
C TYR A 389 33.46 -10.47 0.87
N GLN A 390 33.36 -9.14 0.82
CA GLN A 390 34.28 -8.27 1.57
C GLN A 390 34.08 -8.37 3.09
N GLU A 391 32.83 -8.41 3.56
CA GLU A 391 32.54 -8.66 4.98
C GLU A 391 33.10 -10.00 5.45
N ARG A 392 32.99 -11.04 4.62
CA ARG A 392 33.50 -12.36 4.92
C ARG A 392 35.03 -12.38 5.01
N LEU A 393 35.72 -11.75 4.05
CA LEU A 393 37.16 -11.60 4.07
C LEU A 393 37.64 -10.77 5.27
N LEU A 394 36.95 -9.70 5.62
CA LEU A 394 37.25 -8.89 6.79
C LEU A 394 37.07 -9.70 8.07
N LEU A 395 36.00 -10.45 8.19
CA LEU A 395 35.74 -11.30 9.35
C LEU A 395 36.75 -12.43 9.47
N GLU A 396 37.11 -13.10 8.36
CA GLU A 396 38.19 -14.11 8.30
C GLU A 396 39.53 -13.52 8.76
N ASN A 397 39.86 -12.32 8.34
CA ASN A 397 41.08 -11.63 8.75
C ASN A 397 41.08 -11.27 10.25
N VAL A 398 39.98 -10.80 10.78
CA VAL A 398 39.87 -10.43 12.21
C VAL A 398 39.91 -11.67 13.10
N CYS A 399 39.32 -12.79 12.68
CA CYS A 399 39.26 -14.04 13.43
C CYS A 399 40.42 -14.98 13.10
N LYS A 400 41.51 -14.50 12.48
CA LYS A 400 42.61 -15.31 12.01
C LYS A 400 43.28 -16.16 13.11
N ASP A 401 43.34 -15.63 14.32
CA ASP A 401 43.93 -16.29 15.49
C ASP A 401 42.95 -17.22 16.23
N ASN A 402 41.65 -17.13 15.93
CA ASN A 402 40.58 -17.94 16.52
C ASN A 402 39.50 -18.32 15.49
N PRO A 403 39.72 -19.36 14.68
CA PRO A 403 38.76 -19.78 13.64
C PRO A 403 37.38 -20.13 14.13
N GLU A 404 37.26 -20.56 15.40
CA GLU A 404 35.98 -20.90 16.03
C GLU A 404 35.11 -19.64 16.26
N ASP A 405 35.74 -18.50 16.59
CA ASP A 405 35.07 -17.21 16.74
C ASP A 405 34.48 -16.74 15.40
N TYR A 406 35.17 -17.06 14.29
CA TYR A 406 34.65 -16.77 12.94
C TYR A 406 33.30 -17.45 12.68
N HIS A 407 33.18 -18.74 13.00
CA HIS A 407 31.92 -19.47 12.80
C HIS A 407 30.79 -18.90 13.65
N LEU A 408 31.06 -18.62 14.92
CA LEU A 408 30.08 -18.01 15.82
C LEU A 408 29.61 -16.65 15.32
N ILE A 409 30.53 -15.73 14.99
CA ILE A 409 30.21 -14.37 14.56
C ILE A 409 29.46 -14.41 13.22
N ASN A 410 29.90 -15.23 12.27
CA ASN A 410 29.24 -15.38 10.99
C ASN A 410 27.80 -15.92 11.13
N ASP A 411 27.59 -16.85 12.03
CA ASP A 411 26.25 -17.38 12.36
C ASP A 411 25.34 -16.32 12.99
N LEU A 412 25.85 -15.53 13.94
CA LEU A 412 25.12 -14.45 14.58
C LEU A 412 24.74 -13.35 13.60
N VAL A 413 25.68 -12.95 12.74
CA VAL A 413 25.43 -11.95 11.67
C VAL A 413 24.42 -12.47 10.66
N SER A 414 24.52 -13.73 10.28
CA SER A 414 23.55 -14.38 9.36
C SER A 414 22.15 -14.46 9.95
N LEU A 415 22.06 -14.80 11.25
CA LEU A 415 20.81 -14.83 11.98
C LEU A 415 20.17 -13.46 12.06
N GLN A 416 20.95 -12.43 12.41
CA GLN A 416 20.48 -11.05 12.47
C GLN A 416 20.01 -10.57 11.09
N LYS A 417 20.81 -10.76 10.04
CA LYS A 417 20.46 -10.38 8.65
C LYS A 417 19.18 -11.07 8.19
N SER A 418 19.03 -12.35 8.46
CA SER A 418 17.83 -13.11 8.09
C SER A 418 16.58 -12.60 8.79
N LYS A 419 16.65 -12.25 10.06
CA LYS A 419 15.52 -11.72 10.83
C LYS A 419 15.21 -10.26 10.48
N THR A 420 16.22 -9.45 10.22
CA THR A 420 16.04 -8.07 9.76
C THR A 420 15.39 -8.01 8.38
N LEU A 421 15.84 -8.85 7.44
CA LEU A 421 15.25 -8.95 6.09
C LEU A 421 13.79 -9.43 6.12
N LEU A 422 13.44 -10.28 7.08
CA LEU A 422 12.07 -10.76 7.24
C LEU A 422 11.18 -9.82 8.07
N MET A 423 11.73 -8.68 8.55
CA MET A 423 11.07 -7.76 9.49
C MET A 423 10.45 -8.47 10.70
N ASN A 424 10.99 -9.62 11.05
CA ASN A 424 10.52 -10.45 12.16
C ASN A 424 11.59 -10.52 13.24
N ASN A 425 11.68 -9.45 14.05
CA ASN A 425 12.61 -9.40 15.18
C ASN A 425 12.14 -10.23 16.39
N ASN A 426 10.96 -10.85 16.33
CA ASN A 426 10.46 -11.68 17.41
C ASN A 426 11.39 -12.89 17.64
N GLY A 427 11.88 -13.02 18.86
CA GLY A 427 12.77 -14.09 19.27
C GLY A 427 14.22 -13.96 18.82
N LEU A 428 14.65 -12.84 18.19
CA LEU A 428 16.04 -12.63 17.79
C LEU A 428 17.00 -12.72 18.99
N GLN A 429 16.65 -12.08 20.10
CA GLN A 429 17.46 -12.10 21.32
C GLN A 429 17.59 -13.52 21.86
N GLY A 430 16.49 -14.28 21.94
CA GLY A 430 16.52 -15.66 22.42
C GLY A 430 17.33 -16.61 21.52
N ASP A 431 17.28 -16.39 20.20
CA ASP A 431 18.07 -17.18 19.25
C ASP A 431 19.58 -16.83 19.32
N ILE A 432 19.91 -15.56 19.56
CA ILE A 432 21.30 -15.13 19.83
C ILE A 432 21.81 -15.74 21.13
N GLU A 433 21.04 -15.63 22.22
CA GLU A 433 21.40 -16.21 23.52
C GLU A 433 21.61 -17.72 23.43
N LYS A 434 20.76 -18.43 22.70
CA LYS A 434 20.91 -19.88 22.49
C LYS A 434 22.19 -20.24 21.75
N ARG A 435 22.57 -19.49 20.72
CA ARG A 435 23.82 -19.69 19.97
C ARG A 435 25.05 -19.43 20.85
N LEU A 436 25.02 -18.33 21.62
CA LEU A 436 26.11 -18.00 22.55
C LEU A 436 26.26 -19.05 23.65
N ASN A 437 25.16 -19.53 24.23
CA ASN A 437 25.19 -20.58 25.26
C ASN A 437 25.74 -21.91 24.71
N ASN A 438 25.36 -22.30 23.51
CA ASN A 438 25.91 -23.50 22.87
C ASN A 438 27.44 -23.37 22.70
N TYR A 439 27.90 -22.24 22.18
CA TYR A 439 29.33 -21.99 21.98
C TYR A 439 30.13 -22.00 23.30
N ILE A 440 29.58 -21.40 24.36
CA ILE A 440 30.21 -21.44 25.71
C ILE A 440 30.30 -22.86 26.26
N ASN A 441 29.24 -23.68 26.03
CA ASN A 441 29.21 -25.05 26.49
C ASN A 441 30.12 -25.99 25.71
N GLU A 442 30.38 -25.73 24.43
CA GLU A 442 31.36 -26.46 23.59
C GLU A 442 32.82 -26.13 23.95
N LYS A 443 33.07 -24.96 24.56
CA LYS A 443 34.41 -24.55 25.02
C LYS A 443 34.71 -24.97 26.50
N ARG A 444 33.73 -25.47 27.22
CA ARG A 444 33.91 -26.07 28.57
C ARG A 444 34.13 -27.58 28.48
#